data_0fdb3eff332c5bf3013c13c1cb5e423a
#
_entry.id   0fdb3eff332c5bf3013c13c1cb5e423a
#
_cell.length_a   1.000
_cell.length_b   1.000
_cell.length_c   1.000
_cell.angle_alpha   90.00
_cell.angle_beta   90.00
_cell.angle_gamma   90.00
#
_symmetry.space_group_name_H-M   'P 1'
#
loop_
_entity.id
_entity.type
_entity.pdbx_description
1 polymer ?
#
loop_
_entity_poly.entity_id
_entity_poly.type
_entity_poly.pdbx_seq_one_letter_code
_entity_poly.pdbx_strand_id
1 'polypeptide(L)' 'MFDDLPFKVIRINSREEVIALCSHPMVGSAAYEIARQLYPKDRIQYTNGTQIIAESDKAG' A
#
# COMPACT_ATOMS: atom_id res chain seq x y z
N MET A 1 3.51 -12.77 14.33
CA MET A 1 3.16 -11.38 14.62
C MET A 1 2.88 -10.65 13.33
N PHE A 2 1.99 -9.70 13.41
CA PHE A 2 1.62 -8.96 12.20
C PHE A 2 2.77 -8.13 11.67
N ASP A 3 3.68 -7.74 12.56
CA ASP A 3 4.83 -6.94 12.17
C ASP A 3 5.74 -7.68 11.19
N ASP A 4 5.64 -9.01 11.16
CA ASP A 4 6.51 -9.83 10.32
C ASP A 4 5.98 -9.99 8.90
N LEU A 5 4.78 -9.49 8.62
CA LEU A 5 4.24 -9.59 7.27
C LEU A 5 5.03 -8.68 6.34
N PRO A 6 5.52 -9.24 5.21
CA PRO A 6 6.44 -8.49 4.36
C PRO A 6 5.78 -7.42 3.51
N PHE A 7 4.51 -7.59 3.18
CA PHE A 7 3.86 -6.71 2.23
C PHE A 7 2.92 -5.74 2.94
N LYS A 8 3.09 -4.45 2.64
CA LYS A 8 2.28 -3.40 3.24
C LYS A 8 1.73 -2.51 2.15
N VAL A 9 0.49 -2.08 2.34
CA VAL A 9 -0.09 -1.03 1.51
C VAL A 9 -0.27 0.18 2.40
N ILE A 10 0.34 1.28 2.00
CA ILE A 10 0.43 2.49 2.81
C ILE A 10 -0.26 3.62 2.07
N ARG A 11 -1.15 4.31 2.76
CA ARG A 11 -1.79 5.50 2.23
C ARG A 11 -1.09 6.72 2.81
N ILE A 12 -0.65 7.61 1.93
CA ILE A 12 0.02 8.82 2.33
C ILE A 12 -0.86 10.01 1.96
N ASN A 13 -1.33 10.69 2.98
CA ASN A 13 -2.13 11.88 2.85
C ASN A 13 -1.34 12.99 3.54
N SER A 14 -1.79 13.53 4.64
CA SER A 14 -0.94 14.42 5.42
C SER A 14 -0.01 13.61 6.32
N ARG A 15 -0.24 12.32 6.45
CA ARG A 15 0.63 11.42 7.21
C ARG A 15 0.50 10.01 6.63
N GLU A 16 1.41 9.15 7.02
CA GLU A 16 1.42 7.77 6.56
C GLU A 16 0.47 6.93 7.39
N GLU A 17 -0.28 6.09 6.70
CA GLU A 17 -1.21 5.18 7.35
C GLU A 17 -1.10 3.82 6.66
N VAL A 18 -0.79 2.78 7.43
CA VAL A 18 -0.76 1.42 6.90
C VAL A 18 -2.21 0.94 6.86
N ILE A 19 -2.70 0.69 5.66
CA ILE A 19 -4.08 0.29 5.47
C ILE A 19 -4.24 -1.20 5.20
N ALA A 20 -3.16 -1.90 4.90
CA ALA A 20 -3.21 -3.35 4.70
C ALA A 20 -1.85 -3.96 4.95
N LEU A 21 -1.87 -5.12 5.59
CA LEU A 21 -0.69 -5.97 5.78
C LEU A 21 -0.98 -7.30 5.14
N CYS A 22 -0.08 -7.77 4.29
CA CYS A 22 -0.31 -8.97 3.50
C CYS A 22 0.89 -9.88 3.56
N SER A 23 0.63 -11.19 3.56
CA SER A 23 1.68 -12.19 3.58
C SER A 23 2.00 -12.73 2.19
N HIS A 24 1.19 -12.38 1.19
CA HIS A 24 1.33 -12.91 -0.16
C HIS A 24 1.31 -11.77 -1.16
N PRO A 25 2.20 -11.79 -2.16
CA PRO A 25 2.28 -10.67 -3.11
C PRO A 25 1.02 -10.47 -3.93
N MET A 26 0.30 -11.54 -4.26
CA MET A 26 -0.95 -11.38 -5.01
C MET A 26 -2.02 -10.69 -4.19
N VAL A 27 -2.09 -11.02 -2.90
CA VAL A 27 -3.04 -10.35 -2.01
C VAL A 27 -2.66 -8.88 -1.86
N GLY A 28 -1.36 -8.62 -1.70
CA GLY A 28 -0.88 -7.24 -1.60
C GLY A 28 -1.17 -6.43 -2.85
N SER A 29 -0.96 -7.02 -4.01
CA SER A 29 -1.25 -6.36 -5.27
C SER A 29 -2.72 -6.02 -5.40
N ALA A 30 -3.60 -6.95 -5.02
CA ALA A 30 -5.05 -6.70 -5.04
C ALA A 30 -5.42 -5.58 -4.08
N ALA A 31 -4.85 -5.60 -2.88
CA ALA A 31 -5.11 -4.55 -1.89
C ALA A 31 -4.66 -3.19 -2.40
N TYR A 32 -3.51 -3.15 -3.06
CA TYR A 32 -2.99 -1.92 -3.64
C TYR A 32 -3.95 -1.36 -4.70
N GLU A 33 -4.45 -2.21 -5.58
CA GLU A 33 -5.37 -1.76 -6.62
C GLU A 33 -6.67 -1.24 -6.02
N ILE A 34 -7.18 -1.93 -5.01
CA ILE A 34 -8.40 -1.48 -4.35
C ILE A 34 -8.15 -0.14 -3.65
N ALA A 35 -7.01 0.00 -3.00
CA ALA A 35 -6.68 1.24 -2.32
C ALA A 35 -6.61 2.41 -3.29
N ARG A 36 -6.06 2.19 -4.47
CA ARG A 36 -6.02 3.24 -5.49
C ARG A 36 -7.40 3.70 -5.89
N GLN A 37 -8.34 2.76 -5.95
CA GLN A 37 -9.72 3.09 -6.32
C GLN A 37 -10.44 3.81 -5.19
N LEU A 38 -10.16 3.43 -3.96
CA LEU A 38 -10.82 4.03 -2.80
C LEU A 38 -10.26 5.41 -2.47
N TYR A 39 -8.97 5.61 -2.71
CA TYR A 39 -8.28 6.85 -2.36
C TYR A 39 -7.58 7.43 -3.58
N PRO A 40 -8.33 7.84 -4.61
CA PRO A 40 -7.70 8.27 -5.87
C PRO A 40 -6.91 9.56 -5.74
N LYS A 41 -7.14 10.34 -4.70
CA LYS A 41 -6.45 11.60 -4.51
C LYS A 41 -5.26 11.49 -3.59
N ASP A 42 -5.06 10.33 -3.00
CA ASP A 42 -3.95 10.11 -2.07
C ASP A 42 -2.87 9.28 -2.75
N ARG A 43 -1.66 9.42 -2.24
CA ARG A 43 -0.56 8.58 -2.69
C ARG A 43 -0.70 7.23 -2.00
N ILE A 44 -0.57 6.16 -2.77
CA ILE A 44 -0.62 4.80 -2.26
C ILE A 44 0.70 4.13 -2.58
N GLN A 45 1.32 3.50 -1.59
CA GLN A 45 2.55 2.75 -1.76
C GLN A 45 2.32 1.30 -1.42
N TYR A 46 2.89 0.41 -2.23
CA TYR A 46 2.90 -1.02 -1.98
C TYR A 46 4.35 -1.42 -1.76
N THR A 47 4.67 -1.87 -0.56
CA THR A 47 6.05 -2.10 -0.16
C THR A 47 6.27 -3.54 0.27
N ASN A 48 7.53 -3.97 0.13
CA ASN A 48 8.00 -5.25 0.66
C ASN A 48 9.20 -4.93 1.55
N GLY A 49 8.95 -4.92 2.86
CA GLY A 49 9.98 -4.48 3.78
C GLY A 49 10.33 -3.03 3.55
N THR A 50 11.58 -2.76 3.22
CA THR A 50 12.04 -1.40 2.94
C THR A 50 11.98 -1.04 1.47
N GLN A 51 11.57 -1.99 0.62
CA GLN A 51 11.55 -1.79 -0.83
C GLN A 51 10.15 -1.42 -1.29
N ILE A 52 10.07 -0.36 -2.07
CA ILE A 52 8.80 0.05 -2.68
C ILE A 52 8.62 -0.71 -3.98
N ILE A 53 7.56 -1.53 -4.04
CA ILE A 53 7.27 -2.34 -5.22
C ILE A 53 6.48 -1.52 -6.23
N ALA A 54 5.50 -0.75 -5.76
CA ALA A 54 4.65 0.04 -6.62
C ALA A 54 4.21 1.28 -5.85
N GLU A 55 3.93 2.34 -6.58
CA GLU A 55 3.52 3.60 -5.97
C GLU A 55 2.65 4.34 -6.96
N SER A 56 1.54 4.87 -6.47
CA SER A 56 0.70 5.74 -7.28
C SER A 56 0.70 7.12 -6.66
N ASP A 57 0.93 8.13 -7.49
CA ASP A 57 0.74 9.49 -7.05
C ASP A 57 -0.73 9.81 -7.06
N LYS A 58 -1.09 10.85 -6.30
CA LYS A 58 -2.46 11.31 -6.36
C LYS A 58 -2.77 11.72 -7.79
N ALA A 59 -3.97 11.39 -8.22
CA ALA A 59 -4.41 11.68 -9.57
C ALA A 59 -4.39 13.18 -9.78
N GLY A 60 -3.70 13.50 -10.78
CA GLY A 60 -3.56 14.86 -11.14
C GLY A 60 -3.96 15.49 -12.01
#